data_1945db19afe895db2795a4ce97684805
#
_entry.id   1945db19afe895db2795a4ce97684805
#
_cell.length_a   1.000
_cell.length_b   1.000
_cell.length_c   1.000
_cell.angle_alpha   90.00
_cell.angle_beta   90.00
_cell.angle_gamma   90.00
#
_symmetry.space_group_name_H-M   'P 1'
#
loop_
_entity.id
_entity.type
_entity.pdbx_description
1 polymer ?
#
loop_
_entity_poly.entity_id
_entity_poly.type
_entity_poly.pdbx_seq_one_letter_code
_entity_poly.pdbx_strand_id
1 'polypeptide(L)'
;MRHEGEVAVQRRAGVPRAGELGSVRTRPEIPPVAGEFLRAQRMLVAGAADASGRVWAGSLTGPAGFAEPLDERTVVIDALPGPHDPLAGLFGAAAQDGGHSGHDWHGGHDWHDVGMLAIDPATRRRMRINGRARREGDRLVVRTEQVYANCPKYIRSRTPGADAAPVPGGAHVSGELTAEQRAWIDGADTFFIATRAGGLGADVSHRGGNPGFVRTAGARRLVWPEYVGNSMYMTLGNLELDERCGLLFLGWDSGDALHLTGRARVDWDPGGVPGAERLVGFDVEEIVHIRGAVPLRWASGDHSRHNPPVIEAAAHLPAGG
;
A
#
# COMPACT_ATOMS: atom_id res chain seq x y z
N MET A 1 -10.04 -5.02 13.51
CA MET A 1 -11.02 -4.36 14.42
C MET A 1 -11.25 -2.96 13.87
N ARG A 2 -12.49 -2.51 13.81
CA ARG A 2 -12.79 -1.15 13.38
C ARG A 2 -12.45 -0.16 14.50
N HIS A 3 -11.83 0.95 14.16
CA HIS A 3 -11.41 1.95 15.14
C HIS A 3 -12.18 3.29 14.98
N GLU A 4 -11.99 4.18 15.93
CA GLU A 4 -12.72 5.46 16.01
C GLU A 4 -12.52 6.36 14.78
N GLY A 5 -11.32 6.37 14.17
CA GLY A 5 -11.06 7.15 12.95
C GLY A 5 -11.92 6.70 11.77
N GLU A 6 -12.12 5.40 11.56
CA GLU A 6 -13.03 4.92 10.50
C GLU A 6 -14.47 5.37 10.76
N VAL A 7 -14.90 5.31 12.01
CA VAL A 7 -16.26 5.75 12.40
C VAL A 7 -16.43 7.26 12.21
N ALA A 8 -15.41 8.05 12.56
CA ALA A 8 -15.41 9.50 12.36
C ALA A 8 -15.56 9.87 10.87
N VAL A 9 -14.74 9.23 10.01
CA VAL A 9 -14.81 9.42 8.56
C VAL A 9 -16.15 8.95 7.99
N GLN A 10 -16.68 7.79 8.41
CA GLN A 10 -17.99 7.31 7.97
C GLN A 10 -19.12 8.29 8.33
N ARG A 11 -19.09 8.85 9.55
CA ARG A 11 -20.07 9.86 9.98
C ARG A 11 -19.97 11.12 9.14
N ARG A 12 -18.76 11.63 8.93
CA ARG A 12 -18.52 12.83 8.12
C ARG A 12 -18.91 12.62 6.65
N ALA A 13 -18.74 11.41 6.12
CA ALA A 13 -19.15 11.02 4.78
C ALA A 13 -20.66 10.73 4.64
N GLY A 14 -21.45 10.87 5.71
CA GLY A 14 -22.89 10.64 5.68
C GLY A 14 -23.29 9.18 5.48
N VAL A 15 -22.41 8.23 5.87
CA VAL A 15 -22.72 6.79 5.74
C VAL A 15 -23.83 6.41 6.72
N PRO A 16 -24.97 5.86 6.24
CA PRO A 16 -26.02 5.34 7.12
C PRO A 16 -25.44 4.25 8.04
N ARG A 17 -25.80 4.30 9.33
CA ARG A 17 -25.28 3.37 10.35
C ARG A 17 -23.74 3.33 10.37
N ALA A 18 -23.14 4.53 10.38
CA ALA A 18 -21.71 4.66 10.57
C ALA A 18 -21.28 3.81 11.76
N GLY A 19 -20.27 3.00 11.54
CA GLY A 19 -19.83 2.12 12.57
C GLY A 19 -20.32 0.67 12.44
N GLU A 20 -21.33 0.32 11.67
CA GLU A 20 -21.76 -1.07 11.44
C GLU A 20 -21.09 -1.69 10.19
N LEU A 21 -20.70 -0.87 9.20
CA LEU A 21 -20.17 -1.26 7.90
C LEU A 21 -18.79 -1.86 8.08
N GLY A 22 -18.16 -2.37 8.69
CA GLY A 22 -16.83 -3.00 8.74
C GLY A 22 -16.87 -4.31 9.51
N SER A 23 -17.63 -4.35 10.59
CA SER A 23 -17.68 -5.49 11.50
C SER A 23 -18.23 -6.77 10.87
N VAL A 24 -19.08 -6.65 9.86
CA VAL A 24 -19.70 -7.80 9.16
C VAL A 24 -18.80 -8.36 8.05
N ARG A 25 -17.84 -7.59 7.54
CA ARG A 25 -17.04 -7.93 6.35
C ARG A 25 -15.59 -8.30 6.65
N THR A 26 -15.08 -7.90 7.81
CA THR A 26 -13.71 -8.21 8.23
C THR A 26 -13.72 -9.34 9.26
N ARG A 27 -12.90 -10.33 9.04
CA ARG A 27 -12.71 -11.46 9.96
C ARG A 27 -11.22 -11.77 10.05
N PRO A 28 -10.74 -12.33 11.14
CA PRO A 28 -9.34 -12.76 11.21
C PRO A 28 -9.07 -14.06 10.45
N GLU A 29 -10.11 -14.87 10.21
CA GLU A 29 -9.97 -16.16 9.54
C GLU A 29 -9.83 -15.98 8.02
N ILE A 30 -9.02 -16.84 7.41
CA ILE A 30 -8.76 -16.95 5.97
C ILE A 30 -9.73 -18.00 5.40
N PRO A 31 -10.82 -17.61 4.74
CA PRO A 31 -11.69 -18.59 4.10
C PRO A 31 -10.94 -19.38 3.01
N PRO A 32 -11.34 -20.62 2.69
CA PRO A 32 -10.68 -21.42 1.66
C PRO A 32 -10.48 -20.69 0.33
N VAL A 33 -11.50 -19.97 -0.16
CA VAL A 33 -11.42 -19.17 -1.40
C VAL A 33 -10.40 -18.03 -1.32
N ALA A 34 -10.15 -17.49 -0.13
CA ALA A 34 -9.11 -16.48 0.09
C ALA A 34 -7.72 -17.12 0.09
N GLY A 35 -7.59 -18.32 0.68
CA GLY A 35 -6.37 -19.12 0.61
C GLY A 35 -5.98 -19.49 -0.82
N GLU A 36 -6.94 -19.95 -1.62
CA GLU A 36 -6.71 -20.22 -3.04
C GLU A 36 -6.27 -18.97 -3.81
N PHE A 37 -6.91 -17.83 -3.54
CA PHE A 37 -6.53 -16.58 -4.15
C PHE A 37 -5.11 -16.16 -3.76
N LEU A 38 -4.69 -16.33 -2.50
CA LEU A 38 -3.33 -16.06 -2.03
C LEU A 38 -2.29 -16.91 -2.73
N ARG A 39 -2.51 -18.23 -2.80
CA ARG A 39 -1.60 -19.16 -3.48
C ARG A 39 -1.37 -18.82 -4.95
N ALA A 40 -2.37 -18.28 -5.60
CA ALA A 40 -2.27 -17.89 -7.00
C ALA A 40 -1.46 -16.60 -7.23
N GLN A 41 -1.17 -15.83 -6.17
CA GLN A 41 -0.47 -14.56 -6.33
C GLN A 41 1.01 -14.76 -6.56
N ARG A 42 1.62 -13.80 -7.25
CA ARG A 42 3.06 -13.67 -7.48
C ARG A 42 3.61 -12.38 -6.89
N MET A 43 2.74 -11.52 -6.40
CA MET A 43 3.07 -10.25 -5.76
C MET A 43 2.07 -9.96 -4.66
N LEU A 44 2.58 -9.49 -3.53
CA LEU A 44 1.84 -8.84 -2.47
C LEU A 44 2.43 -7.44 -2.25
N VAL A 45 1.58 -6.48 -1.90
CA VAL A 45 2.05 -5.18 -1.40
C VAL A 45 1.93 -5.18 0.11
N ALA A 46 3.01 -4.90 0.79
CA ALA A 46 3.07 -4.80 2.25
C ALA A 46 3.21 -3.34 2.67
N GLY A 47 2.67 -2.99 3.83
CA GLY A 47 2.83 -1.68 4.44
C GLY A 47 3.06 -1.80 5.93
N ALA A 48 4.04 -1.08 6.43
CA ALA A 48 4.38 -1.04 7.85
C ALA A 48 5.08 0.26 8.21
N ALA A 49 5.26 0.51 9.50
CA ALA A 49 6.10 1.60 9.97
C ALA A 49 7.50 1.09 10.31
N ASP A 50 8.52 1.84 9.90
CA ASP A 50 9.90 1.60 10.31
C ASP A 50 10.13 1.98 11.79
N ALA A 51 11.35 1.73 12.30
CA ALA A 51 11.72 2.02 13.68
C ALA A 51 11.63 3.52 14.04
N SER A 52 11.68 4.42 13.05
CA SER A 52 11.49 5.86 13.24
C SER A 52 10.02 6.28 13.18
N GLY A 53 9.12 5.35 12.90
CA GLY A 53 7.68 5.58 12.78
C GLY A 53 7.25 6.11 11.42
N ARG A 54 8.13 6.15 10.41
CA ARG A 54 7.77 6.47 9.03
C ARG A 54 7.05 5.29 8.42
N VAL A 55 5.96 5.55 7.73
CA VAL A 55 5.16 4.50 7.08
C VAL A 55 5.65 4.31 5.65
N TRP A 56 5.84 3.06 5.26
CA TRP A 56 6.29 2.67 3.94
C TRP A 56 5.36 1.62 3.32
N ALA A 57 5.26 1.65 2.00
CA ALA A 57 4.68 0.57 1.21
C ALA A 57 5.78 -0.07 0.37
N GLY A 58 5.86 -1.40 0.38
CA GLY A 58 6.85 -2.18 -0.36
C GLY A 58 6.19 -3.38 -1.06
N SER A 59 6.94 -4.09 -1.87
CA SER A 59 6.46 -5.26 -2.60
C SER A 59 7.19 -6.53 -2.22
N LEU A 60 6.45 -7.61 -2.06
CA LEU A 60 6.95 -8.98 -1.90
C LEU A 60 6.60 -9.76 -3.16
N THR A 61 7.56 -10.45 -3.75
CA THR A 61 7.36 -11.20 -4.99
C THR A 61 7.92 -12.61 -4.90
N GLY A 62 7.26 -13.54 -5.58
CA GLY A 62 7.68 -14.93 -5.64
C GLY A 62 6.93 -15.71 -6.73
N PRO A 63 7.24 -16.98 -6.93
CA PRO A 63 6.42 -17.86 -7.77
C PRO A 63 5.02 -18.04 -7.16
N ALA A 64 4.06 -18.50 -7.96
CA ALA A 64 2.76 -18.91 -7.40
C ALA A 64 2.99 -19.94 -6.26
N GLY A 65 2.30 -19.74 -5.14
CA GLY A 65 2.51 -20.52 -3.92
C GLY A 65 3.46 -19.88 -2.91
N PHE A 66 4.11 -18.76 -3.24
CA PHE A 66 5.02 -18.08 -2.28
C PHE A 66 4.29 -17.51 -1.05
N ALA A 67 2.97 -17.32 -1.14
CA ALA A 67 2.12 -16.90 -0.02
C ALA A 67 1.12 -18.02 0.30
N GLU A 68 1.41 -18.78 1.35
CA GLU A 68 0.70 -20.01 1.71
C GLU A 68 0.01 -19.86 3.07
N PRO A 69 -1.31 -19.99 3.15
CA PRO A 69 -1.99 -20.17 4.43
C PRO A 69 -1.60 -21.52 5.08
N LEU A 70 -1.02 -21.47 6.27
CA LEU A 70 -0.74 -22.67 7.09
C LEU A 70 -1.96 -23.16 7.85
N ASP A 71 -2.76 -22.24 8.31
CA ASP A 71 -3.99 -22.49 9.05
C ASP A 71 -4.99 -21.35 8.78
N GLU A 72 -6.09 -21.32 9.52
CA GLU A 72 -7.15 -20.34 9.35
C GLU A 72 -6.71 -18.88 9.64
N ARG A 73 -5.56 -18.67 10.30
CA ARG A 73 -5.13 -17.34 10.76
C ARG A 73 -3.64 -17.05 10.54
N THR A 74 -2.95 -17.93 9.85
CA THR A 74 -1.51 -17.82 9.63
C THR A 74 -1.19 -17.95 8.15
N VAL A 75 -0.46 -16.97 7.61
CA VAL A 75 0.10 -17.01 6.25
C VAL A 75 1.62 -17.01 6.36
N VAL A 76 2.27 -17.91 5.64
CA VAL A 76 3.71 -17.87 5.40
C VAL A 76 3.94 -17.27 4.03
N ILE A 77 4.90 -16.36 3.95
CA ILE A 77 5.32 -15.71 2.71
C ILE A 77 6.79 -16.02 2.51
N ASP A 78 7.10 -16.87 1.54
CA ASP A 78 8.47 -17.27 1.18
C ASP A 78 9.16 -16.16 0.38
N ALA A 79 9.20 -14.98 0.97
CA ALA A 79 9.89 -13.80 0.48
C ALA A 79 10.14 -12.81 1.62
N LEU A 80 11.20 -12.04 1.48
CA LEU A 80 11.48 -10.86 2.28
C LEU A 80 11.50 -9.62 1.39
N PRO A 81 11.29 -8.41 1.94
CA PRO A 81 11.54 -7.19 1.19
C PRO A 81 12.96 -7.19 0.61
N GLY A 82 13.10 -6.70 -0.61
CA GLY A 82 14.40 -6.60 -1.27
C GLY A 82 15.39 -5.76 -0.45
N PRO A 83 16.72 -5.89 -0.69
CA PRO A 83 17.75 -5.30 0.18
C PRO A 83 17.68 -3.76 0.25
N HIS A 84 17.09 -3.13 -0.73
CA HIS A 84 16.94 -1.67 -0.78
C HIS A 84 15.50 -1.20 -0.52
N ASP A 85 14.56 -2.13 -0.34
CA ASP A 85 13.18 -1.79 0.03
C ASP A 85 13.18 -1.16 1.42
N PRO A 86 12.47 -0.03 1.64
CA PRO A 86 12.41 0.61 2.95
C PRO A 86 11.96 -0.31 4.09
N LEU A 87 11.19 -1.36 3.79
CA LEU A 87 10.76 -2.37 4.76
C LEU A 87 11.83 -3.41 5.08
N ALA A 88 12.96 -3.46 4.34
CA ALA A 88 14.02 -4.43 4.59
C ALA A 88 14.62 -4.30 6.00
N GLY A 89 14.77 -3.07 6.51
CA GLY A 89 15.27 -2.82 7.85
C GLY A 89 14.34 -3.33 8.96
N LEU A 90 13.02 -3.35 8.72
CA LEU A 90 12.03 -3.83 9.69
C LEU A 90 12.07 -5.36 9.83
N PHE A 91 12.30 -6.05 8.73
CA PHE A 91 12.37 -7.52 8.66
C PHE A 91 13.80 -8.04 8.39
N GLY A 92 14.81 -7.17 8.50
CA GLY A 92 16.21 -7.54 8.35
C GLY A 92 16.64 -8.54 9.42
N ALA A 93 17.74 -9.27 9.18
CA ALA A 93 18.42 -9.98 10.23
C ALA A 93 18.85 -8.93 11.28
N ALA A 94 18.61 -9.19 12.56
CA ALA A 94 19.27 -8.44 13.60
C ALA A 94 20.76 -8.43 13.27
N ALA A 95 21.37 -7.26 13.17
CA ALA A 95 22.79 -7.14 12.91
C ALA A 95 23.50 -8.03 13.92
N GLN A 96 24.35 -8.95 13.44
CA GLN A 96 25.28 -9.68 14.27
C GLN A 96 26.39 -8.69 14.67
N ASP A 97 26.05 -7.67 15.42
CA ASP A 97 27.03 -6.80 16.04
C ASP A 97 27.49 -7.44 17.34
N GLY A 98 28.68 -8.06 17.25
CA GLY A 98 29.50 -8.36 18.37
C GLY A 98 29.89 -7.08 19.12
N GLY A 99 29.08 -6.68 20.11
CA GLY A 99 29.32 -5.54 20.97
C GLY A 99 28.58 -5.73 22.29
N HIS A 100 29.31 -6.15 23.30
CA HIS A 100 28.86 -6.34 24.66
C HIS A 100 28.17 -5.11 25.25
N SER A 101 26.92 -5.23 25.65
CA SER A 101 26.44 -4.61 26.89
C SER A 101 25.21 -5.37 27.35
N GLY A 102 25.33 -6.00 28.53
CA GLY A 102 24.29 -6.83 29.11
C GLY A 102 23.03 -6.03 29.42
N HIS A 103 21.95 -6.48 28.85
CA HIS A 103 20.59 -6.40 29.38
C HIS A 103 19.82 -7.54 28.75
N ASP A 104 19.12 -8.28 29.55
CA ASP A 104 18.39 -9.51 29.24
C ASP A 104 17.53 -9.42 27.96
N TRP A 105 18.06 -9.94 26.85
CA TRP A 105 17.29 -10.25 25.67
C TRP A 105 16.56 -11.58 25.88
N HIS A 106 15.39 -11.51 26.48
CA HIS A 106 14.42 -12.57 26.27
C HIS A 106 14.07 -12.51 24.78
N GLY A 107 14.44 -13.54 24.02
CA GLY A 107 14.22 -13.66 22.57
C GLY A 107 12.75 -13.59 22.19
N GLY A 108 12.20 -12.39 22.26
CA GLY A 108 10.89 -12.04 21.74
C GLY A 108 11.06 -11.80 20.24
N HIS A 109 10.52 -12.68 19.42
CA HIS A 109 10.33 -12.40 18.01
C HIS A 109 9.41 -11.19 17.89
N ASP A 110 9.96 -10.02 17.50
CA ASP A 110 9.20 -8.79 17.45
C ASP A 110 8.15 -8.88 16.34
N TRP A 111 6.89 -8.89 16.73
CA TRP A 111 5.77 -8.80 15.84
C TRP A 111 5.51 -7.35 15.47
N HIS A 112 5.47 -7.06 14.16
CA HIS A 112 5.20 -5.74 13.61
C HIS A 112 3.81 -5.69 13.01
N ASP A 113 3.08 -4.60 13.23
CA ASP A 113 1.81 -4.35 12.57
C ASP A 113 2.04 -4.19 11.06
N VAL A 114 1.31 -4.97 10.26
CA VAL A 114 1.41 -4.94 8.81
C VAL A 114 0.03 -4.88 8.16
N GLY A 115 -0.08 -4.05 7.14
CA GLY A 115 -1.13 -4.15 6.15
C GLY A 115 -0.62 -4.90 4.93
N MET A 116 -1.41 -5.77 4.35
CA MET A 116 -1.06 -6.47 3.12
C MET A 116 -2.20 -6.47 2.12
N LEU A 117 -1.86 -6.31 0.87
CA LEU A 117 -2.78 -6.34 -0.26
C LEU A 117 -2.31 -7.38 -1.28
N ALA A 118 -3.13 -8.42 -1.46
CA ALA A 118 -3.05 -9.30 -2.62
C ALA A 118 -3.87 -8.69 -3.75
N ILE A 119 -3.30 -8.57 -4.94
CA ILE A 119 -3.98 -8.00 -6.10
C ILE A 119 -3.63 -8.78 -7.37
N ASP A 120 -4.66 -9.20 -8.09
CA ASP A 120 -4.57 -9.77 -9.42
C ASP A 120 -5.18 -8.79 -10.44
N PRO A 121 -4.33 -8.02 -11.15
CA PRO A 121 -4.81 -7.05 -12.13
C PRO A 121 -5.52 -7.72 -13.33
N ALA A 122 -5.15 -8.94 -13.70
CA ALA A 122 -5.76 -9.64 -14.84
C ALA A 122 -7.26 -9.90 -14.61
N THR A 123 -7.63 -10.31 -13.41
CA THR A 123 -9.03 -10.56 -13.01
C THR A 123 -9.67 -9.40 -12.26
N ARG A 124 -8.92 -8.32 -12.01
CA ARG A 124 -9.32 -7.16 -11.19
C ARG A 124 -9.80 -7.56 -9.79
N ARG A 125 -9.23 -8.61 -9.23
CA ARG A 125 -9.52 -9.06 -7.87
C ARG A 125 -8.46 -8.55 -6.91
N ARG A 126 -8.89 -8.22 -5.71
CA ARG A 126 -7.97 -7.85 -4.62
C ARG A 126 -8.55 -8.23 -3.27
N MET A 127 -7.65 -8.52 -2.35
CA MET A 127 -7.97 -8.89 -0.99
C MET A 127 -6.95 -8.27 -0.04
N ARG A 128 -7.40 -7.83 1.12
CA ARG A 128 -6.55 -7.39 2.20
C ARG A 128 -6.36 -8.46 3.24
N ILE A 129 -5.15 -8.49 3.79
CA ILE A 129 -4.72 -9.39 4.84
C ILE A 129 -3.92 -8.54 5.82
N ASN A 130 -4.60 -7.89 6.74
CA ASN A 130 -3.94 -7.07 7.75
C ASN A 130 -3.74 -7.89 9.02
N GLY A 131 -2.67 -7.61 9.74
CA GLY A 131 -2.35 -8.30 10.98
C GLY A 131 -0.96 -7.96 11.47
N ARG A 132 -0.27 -8.95 12.00
CA ARG A 132 1.08 -8.79 12.52
C ARG A 132 2.02 -9.78 11.82
N ALA A 133 3.20 -9.30 11.46
CA ALA A 133 4.22 -10.11 10.81
C ALA A 133 5.50 -10.16 11.64
N ARG A 134 6.21 -11.27 11.51
CA ARG A 134 7.58 -11.41 11.97
C ARG A 134 8.40 -12.18 10.94
N ARG A 135 9.71 -11.99 10.99
CA ARG A 135 10.62 -12.80 10.18
C ARG A 135 10.92 -14.14 10.84
N GLU A 136 10.92 -15.21 10.05
CA GLU A 136 11.43 -16.52 10.42
C GLU A 136 12.35 -17.05 9.32
N GLY A 137 13.68 -16.99 9.54
CA GLY A 137 14.65 -17.33 8.50
C GLY A 137 14.54 -16.39 7.30
N ASP A 138 14.28 -16.94 6.12
CA ASP A 138 14.17 -16.18 4.87
C ASP A 138 12.73 -15.92 4.43
N ARG A 139 11.78 -15.99 5.37
CA ARG A 139 10.36 -15.80 5.11
C ARG A 139 9.69 -14.94 6.19
N LEU A 140 8.49 -14.47 5.88
CA LEU A 140 7.62 -13.80 6.84
C LEU A 140 6.51 -14.74 7.29
N VAL A 141 6.22 -14.70 8.59
CA VAL A 141 5.02 -15.33 9.16
C VAL A 141 4.07 -14.23 9.56
N VAL A 142 2.84 -14.29 9.05
CA VAL A 142 1.80 -13.29 9.27
C VAL A 142 0.64 -13.90 10.04
N ARG A 143 0.31 -13.34 11.20
CA ARG A 143 -0.94 -13.64 11.92
C ARG A 143 -1.99 -12.63 11.51
N THR A 144 -3.05 -13.13 10.89
CA THR A 144 -4.12 -12.31 10.35
C THR A 144 -5.07 -11.82 11.44
N GLU A 145 -5.47 -10.57 11.33
CA GLU A 145 -6.50 -9.92 12.18
C GLU A 145 -7.69 -9.46 11.35
N GLN A 146 -7.44 -9.13 10.08
CA GLN A 146 -8.48 -8.68 9.16
C GLN A 146 -8.23 -9.26 7.76
N VAL A 147 -9.12 -10.13 7.31
CA VAL A 147 -9.13 -10.69 5.96
C VAL A 147 -10.44 -10.31 5.29
N TYR A 148 -10.37 -9.66 4.13
CA TYR A 148 -11.55 -9.27 3.38
C TYR A 148 -11.27 -8.90 1.92
N ALA A 149 -12.24 -9.19 1.06
CA ALA A 149 -12.20 -8.80 -0.34
C ALA A 149 -12.60 -7.34 -0.53
N ASN A 150 -12.07 -6.72 -1.56
CA ASN A 150 -12.39 -5.34 -1.95
C ASN A 150 -13.06 -5.28 -3.32
N CYS A 151 -13.77 -4.17 -3.57
CA CYS A 151 -14.41 -3.88 -4.84
C CYS A 151 -13.37 -3.85 -5.99
N PRO A 152 -13.69 -4.38 -7.20
CA PRO A 152 -12.80 -4.38 -8.36
C PRO A 152 -12.65 -3.02 -9.05
N LYS A 153 -13.34 -1.98 -8.58
CA LYS A 153 -13.32 -0.65 -9.20
C LYS A 153 -11.91 -0.08 -9.29
N TYR A 154 -11.65 0.66 -10.36
CA TYR A 154 -10.43 1.45 -10.60
C TYR A 154 -9.16 0.64 -10.83
N ILE A 155 -9.23 -0.69 -10.92
CA ILE A 155 -8.09 -1.53 -11.28
C ILE A 155 -7.97 -1.55 -12.80
N ARG A 156 -6.82 -1.09 -13.35
CA ARG A 156 -6.46 -1.32 -14.73
C ARG A 156 -6.12 -2.79 -14.91
N SER A 157 -6.64 -3.42 -15.97
CA SER A 157 -6.25 -4.80 -16.28
C SER A 157 -4.79 -4.85 -16.75
N ARG A 158 -4.10 -5.92 -16.35
CA ARG A 158 -2.74 -6.19 -16.76
C ARG A 158 -2.53 -7.67 -16.94
N THR A 159 -1.82 -8.05 -17.99
CA THR A 159 -1.47 -9.45 -18.26
C THR A 159 -0.03 -9.68 -17.82
N PRO A 160 0.24 -10.74 -17.02
CA PRO A 160 1.60 -11.10 -16.69
C PRO A 160 2.44 -11.35 -17.95
N GLY A 161 3.60 -10.73 -18.01
CA GLY A 161 4.62 -10.97 -19.04
C GLY A 161 5.68 -11.96 -18.57
N ALA A 162 6.74 -12.09 -19.33
CA ALA A 162 7.91 -12.86 -18.93
C ALA A 162 8.63 -12.14 -17.77
N ASP A 163 9.12 -12.93 -16.82
CA ASP A 163 9.92 -12.39 -15.74
C ASP A 163 11.24 -11.86 -16.29
N ALA A 164 11.70 -10.75 -15.72
CA ALA A 164 13.02 -10.24 -15.97
C ALA A 164 13.99 -10.74 -14.89
N ALA A 165 15.25 -10.93 -15.26
CA ALA A 165 16.28 -11.15 -14.26
C ALA A 165 16.32 -9.94 -13.31
N PRO A 166 16.56 -10.15 -12.00
CA PRO A 166 16.79 -9.06 -11.09
C PRO A 166 17.93 -8.18 -11.61
N VAL A 167 17.69 -6.89 -11.75
CA VAL A 167 18.76 -5.95 -12.10
C VAL A 167 19.36 -5.49 -10.76
N PRO A 168 20.66 -5.73 -10.52
CA PRO A 168 21.32 -5.17 -9.35
C PRO A 168 21.37 -3.65 -9.50
N GLY A 169 20.35 -2.98 -9.02
CA GLY A 169 20.26 -1.52 -8.96
C GLY A 169 20.45 -1.06 -7.51
N GLY A 170 21.15 0.06 -7.32
CA GLY A 170 21.16 0.73 -6.03
C GLY A 170 19.85 1.48 -5.80
N ALA A 171 19.58 1.83 -4.56
CA ALA A 171 18.54 2.78 -4.23
C ALA A 171 19.06 4.21 -4.36
N HIS A 172 18.24 5.08 -4.93
CA HIS A 172 18.46 6.52 -4.87
C HIS A 172 17.51 7.13 -3.83
N VAL A 173 18.07 7.75 -2.80
CA VAL A 173 17.31 8.38 -1.73
C VAL A 173 17.36 9.90 -1.91
N SER A 174 16.21 10.56 -1.80
CA SER A 174 16.09 12.01 -1.90
C SER A 174 14.90 12.55 -1.10
N GLY A 175 14.87 13.87 -0.87
CA GLY A 175 13.72 14.55 -0.25
C GLY A 175 12.82 15.27 -1.26
N GLU A 176 13.16 15.24 -2.55
CA GLU A 176 12.44 15.94 -3.60
C GLU A 176 12.33 15.09 -4.87
N LEU A 177 11.16 15.16 -5.50
CA LEU A 177 10.87 14.48 -6.76
C LEU A 177 11.65 15.13 -7.91
N THR A 178 12.36 14.34 -8.67
CA THR A 178 12.95 14.77 -9.95
C THR A 178 11.86 15.01 -10.99
N ALA A 179 12.20 15.66 -12.10
CA ALA A 179 11.27 15.84 -13.22
C ALA A 179 10.78 14.51 -13.81
N GLU A 180 11.67 13.50 -13.89
CA GLU A 180 11.34 12.15 -14.36
C GLU A 180 10.35 11.44 -13.43
N GLN A 181 10.59 11.51 -12.12
CA GLN A 181 9.69 10.93 -11.11
C GLN A 181 8.32 11.59 -11.10
N ARG A 182 8.27 12.93 -11.28
CA ARG A 182 6.99 13.64 -11.41
C ARG A 182 6.24 13.21 -12.67
N ALA A 183 6.90 13.13 -13.81
CA ALA A 183 6.28 12.64 -15.05
C ALA A 183 5.75 11.20 -14.91
N TRP A 184 6.50 10.35 -14.21
CA TRP A 184 6.03 8.99 -13.90
C TRP A 184 4.77 9.01 -13.03
N ILE A 185 4.74 9.76 -11.93
CA ILE A 185 3.59 9.89 -11.04
C ILE A 185 2.39 10.45 -11.80
N ASP A 186 2.56 11.53 -12.55
CA ASP A 186 1.49 12.17 -13.32
C ASP A 186 0.93 11.24 -14.43
N GLY A 187 1.76 10.37 -14.99
CA GLY A 187 1.37 9.33 -15.95
C GLY A 187 0.84 8.04 -15.33
N ALA A 188 0.87 7.90 -14.00
CA ALA A 188 0.44 6.66 -13.35
C ALA A 188 -1.08 6.49 -13.38
N ASP A 189 -1.52 5.25 -13.55
CA ASP A 189 -2.93 4.83 -13.43
C ASP A 189 -3.20 4.06 -12.13
N THR A 190 -2.15 3.78 -11.39
CA THR A 190 -2.17 2.93 -10.19
C THR A 190 -1.06 3.33 -9.24
N PHE A 191 -1.39 3.43 -7.97
CA PHE A 191 -0.42 3.41 -6.87
C PHE A 191 -1.01 2.69 -5.65
N PHE A 192 -0.15 2.39 -4.68
CA PHE A 192 -0.55 1.80 -3.42
C PHE A 192 -0.25 2.77 -2.28
N ILE A 193 -1.13 2.79 -1.28
CA ILE A 193 -0.98 3.60 -0.08
C ILE A 193 -0.99 2.72 1.16
N ALA A 194 0.04 2.82 1.97
CA ALA A 194 0.12 2.24 3.31
C ALA A 194 -0.20 3.30 4.35
N THR A 195 -1.04 2.94 5.31
CA THR A 195 -1.41 3.79 6.45
C THR A 195 -1.40 2.96 7.73
N ARG A 196 -1.32 3.63 8.87
CA ARG A 196 -1.46 2.97 10.17
C ARG A 196 -2.23 3.85 11.14
N ALA A 197 -2.77 3.22 12.17
CA ALA A 197 -3.19 3.90 13.40
C ALA A 197 -2.45 3.25 14.57
N GLY A 198 -1.79 4.04 15.39
CA GLY A 198 -0.92 3.53 16.46
C GLY A 198 -1.64 2.58 17.41
N GLY A 199 -1.15 1.34 17.54
CA GLY A 199 -1.77 0.28 18.36
C GLY A 199 -3.07 -0.31 17.80
N LEU A 200 -3.52 0.13 16.60
CA LEU A 200 -4.76 -0.33 15.93
C LEU A 200 -4.49 -1.06 14.61
N GLY A 201 -3.21 -1.22 14.25
CA GLY A 201 -2.78 -1.94 13.05
C GLY A 201 -2.43 -1.05 11.87
N ALA A 202 -2.08 -1.70 10.76
CA ALA A 202 -1.73 -1.08 9.49
C ALA A 202 -2.64 -1.59 8.37
N ASP A 203 -2.71 -0.82 7.27
CA ASP A 203 -3.53 -1.13 6.09
C ASP A 203 -2.78 -0.75 4.82
N VAL A 204 -2.97 -1.52 3.75
CA VAL A 204 -2.55 -1.18 2.40
C VAL A 204 -3.73 -1.15 1.45
N SER A 205 -3.83 -0.07 0.70
CA SER A 205 -4.88 0.13 -0.28
C SER A 205 -4.32 0.38 -1.67
N HIS A 206 -5.04 -0.07 -2.67
CA HIS A 206 -4.85 0.33 -4.07
C HIS A 206 -5.61 1.62 -4.35
N ARG A 207 -4.99 2.53 -5.10
CA ARG A 207 -5.62 3.68 -5.71
C ARG A 207 -5.41 3.60 -7.23
N GLY A 208 -6.46 3.89 -7.98
CA GLY A 208 -6.38 3.84 -9.43
C GLY A 208 -7.34 4.80 -10.11
N GLY A 209 -6.99 5.18 -11.33
CA GLY A 209 -7.72 6.11 -12.17
C GLY A 209 -7.18 6.09 -13.59
N ASN A 210 -7.60 7.03 -14.42
CA ASN A 210 -6.93 7.30 -15.69
C ASN A 210 -5.62 8.05 -15.43
N PRO A 211 -4.57 7.91 -16.29
CA PRO A 211 -3.37 8.74 -16.19
C PRO A 211 -3.71 10.21 -15.95
N GLY A 212 -3.03 10.84 -14.99
CA GLY A 212 -3.33 12.20 -14.53
C GLY A 212 -4.34 12.28 -13.37
N PHE A 213 -4.84 11.14 -12.84
CA PHE A 213 -5.71 11.17 -11.66
C PHE A 213 -4.94 11.55 -10.38
N VAL A 214 -3.70 11.12 -10.26
CA VAL A 214 -2.75 11.61 -9.26
C VAL A 214 -1.86 12.66 -9.92
N ARG A 215 -1.60 13.75 -9.23
CA ARG A 215 -0.84 14.89 -9.77
C ARG A 215 0.21 15.36 -8.79
N THR A 216 1.34 15.76 -9.34
CA THR A 216 2.38 16.41 -8.56
C THR A 216 2.12 17.92 -8.52
N ALA A 217 2.21 18.51 -7.34
CA ALA A 217 2.13 19.95 -7.10
C ALA A 217 3.50 20.47 -6.64
N GLY A 218 4.48 20.42 -7.56
CA GLY A 218 5.88 20.74 -7.26
C GLY A 218 6.70 19.50 -6.88
N ALA A 219 7.86 19.72 -6.25
CA ALA A 219 8.82 18.67 -5.97
C ALA A 219 8.50 17.83 -4.72
N ARG A 220 7.59 18.30 -3.88
CA ARG A 220 7.31 17.68 -2.57
C ARG A 220 5.84 17.44 -2.27
N ARG A 221 4.95 17.63 -3.24
CA ARG A 221 3.52 17.49 -3.00
C ARG A 221 2.83 16.72 -4.11
N LEU A 222 1.94 15.79 -3.70
CA LEU A 222 1.01 15.10 -4.57
C LEU A 222 -0.42 15.39 -4.13
N VAL A 223 -1.35 15.32 -5.09
CA VAL A 223 -2.79 15.38 -4.82
C VAL A 223 -3.51 14.33 -5.66
N TRP A 224 -4.47 13.63 -5.08
CA TRP A 224 -5.34 12.69 -5.80
C TRP A 224 -6.77 12.73 -5.29
N PRO A 225 -7.75 12.39 -6.15
CA PRO A 225 -9.15 12.25 -5.75
C PRO A 225 -9.40 10.90 -5.03
N GLU A 226 -10.22 10.94 -4.03
CA GLU A 226 -10.86 9.75 -3.47
C GLU A 226 -12.21 9.55 -4.14
N TYR A 227 -12.34 8.45 -4.87
CA TYR A 227 -13.55 8.06 -5.57
C TYR A 227 -14.45 7.16 -4.71
N VAL A 228 -15.71 7.01 -5.13
CA VAL A 228 -16.69 6.13 -4.46
C VAL A 228 -16.17 4.70 -4.31
N GLY A 229 -15.96 4.26 -3.09
CA GLY A 229 -15.45 2.94 -2.74
C GLY A 229 -16.47 2.04 -2.04
N ASN A 230 -16.00 1.26 -1.07
CA ASN A 230 -16.81 0.33 -0.27
C ASN A 230 -17.35 0.94 1.03
N SER A 231 -17.11 2.22 1.26
CA SER A 231 -17.51 2.99 2.45
C SER A 231 -16.93 2.48 3.79
N MET A 232 -15.92 1.62 3.73
CA MET A 232 -15.23 1.16 4.96
C MET A 232 -14.27 2.23 5.50
N TYR A 233 -13.65 3.01 4.61
CA TYR A 233 -12.76 4.14 4.91
C TYR A 233 -11.54 3.81 5.78
N MET A 234 -10.98 2.58 5.70
CA MET A 234 -9.84 2.19 6.54
C MET A 234 -8.64 3.12 6.35
N THR A 235 -8.25 3.38 5.10
CA THR A 235 -7.15 4.30 4.80
C THR A 235 -7.40 5.70 5.37
N LEU A 236 -8.60 6.27 5.11
CA LEU A 236 -8.93 7.61 5.59
C LEU A 236 -9.12 7.65 7.10
N GLY A 237 -9.62 6.56 7.70
CA GLY A 237 -9.75 6.43 9.14
C GLY A 237 -8.40 6.36 9.85
N ASN A 238 -7.42 5.69 9.25
CA ASN A 238 -6.05 5.72 9.75
C ASN A 238 -5.47 7.13 9.65
N LEU A 239 -5.67 7.83 8.51
CA LEU A 239 -5.18 9.20 8.30
C LEU A 239 -5.84 10.22 9.24
N GLU A 240 -7.05 9.98 9.71
CA GLU A 240 -7.71 10.81 10.72
C GLU A 240 -6.99 10.75 12.08
N LEU A 241 -6.31 9.61 12.38
CA LEU A 241 -5.60 9.40 13.63
C LEU A 241 -4.09 9.64 13.52
N ASP A 242 -3.50 9.33 12.36
CA ASP A 242 -2.08 9.51 12.08
C ASP A 242 -1.90 9.86 10.60
N GLU A 243 -1.51 11.10 10.32
CA GLU A 243 -1.32 11.61 8.96
C GLU A 243 -0.17 10.91 8.20
N ARG A 244 0.71 10.16 8.90
CA ARG A 244 1.84 9.47 8.27
C ARG A 244 1.37 8.35 7.37
N CYS A 245 1.85 8.35 6.16
CA CYS A 245 1.57 7.28 5.20
C CYS A 245 2.73 7.08 4.23
N GLY A 246 2.72 5.93 3.55
CA GLY A 246 3.67 5.59 2.51
C GLY A 246 2.97 5.31 1.20
N LEU A 247 3.57 5.75 0.09
CA LEU A 247 3.09 5.46 -1.25
C LEU A 247 4.08 4.58 -2.00
N LEU A 248 3.56 3.72 -2.87
CA LEU A 248 4.36 2.90 -3.77
C LEU A 248 3.82 3.02 -5.20
N PHE A 249 4.66 3.46 -6.12
CA PHE A 249 4.43 3.41 -7.55
C PHE A 249 5.31 2.31 -8.15
N LEU A 250 4.74 1.45 -8.98
CA LEU A 250 5.44 0.39 -9.68
C LEU A 250 5.54 0.70 -11.17
N GLY A 251 6.73 0.56 -11.72
CA GLY A 251 6.96 0.50 -13.17
C GLY A 251 6.58 -0.90 -13.66
N TRP A 252 5.35 -1.04 -14.14
CA TRP A 252 4.77 -2.33 -14.52
C TRP A 252 5.52 -3.05 -15.65
N ASP A 253 6.20 -2.28 -16.49
CA ASP A 253 7.02 -2.73 -17.62
C ASP A 253 8.53 -2.76 -17.30
N SER A 254 9.02 -1.82 -16.47
CA SER A 254 10.42 -1.72 -16.09
C SER A 254 10.78 -2.55 -14.85
N GLY A 255 9.81 -2.74 -13.96
CA GLY A 255 10.00 -3.33 -12.64
C GLY A 255 10.61 -2.37 -11.62
N ASP A 256 10.68 -1.09 -11.92
CA ASP A 256 11.15 -0.07 -10.99
C ASP A 256 10.12 0.13 -9.87
N ALA A 257 10.60 0.53 -8.70
CA ALA A 257 9.75 0.90 -7.57
C ALA A 257 10.12 2.29 -7.07
N LEU A 258 9.10 3.13 -6.93
CA LEU A 258 9.23 4.46 -6.33
C LEU A 258 8.44 4.47 -5.02
N HIS A 259 9.15 4.46 -3.92
CA HIS A 259 8.59 4.51 -2.57
C HIS A 259 8.66 5.95 -2.07
N LEU A 260 7.56 6.42 -1.50
CA LEU A 260 7.52 7.73 -0.84
C LEU A 260 6.98 7.55 0.57
N THR A 261 7.55 8.27 1.52
CA THR A 261 6.95 8.42 2.85
C THR A 261 6.70 9.90 3.11
N GLY A 262 5.69 10.19 3.93
CA GLY A 262 5.29 11.54 4.25
C GLY A 262 3.97 11.60 5.00
N ARG A 263 3.27 12.72 4.84
CA ARG A 263 2.00 13.01 5.54
C ARG A 263 0.89 13.30 4.55
N ALA A 264 -0.28 12.71 4.78
CA ALA A 264 -1.46 12.96 3.96
C ALA A 264 -2.59 13.58 4.77
N ARG A 265 -3.31 14.51 4.14
CA ARG A 265 -4.50 15.16 4.70
C ARG A 265 -5.65 15.08 3.72
N VAL A 266 -6.85 14.88 4.29
CA VAL A 266 -8.08 14.79 3.52
C VAL A 266 -8.70 16.18 3.41
N ASP A 267 -8.85 16.66 2.18
CA ASP A 267 -9.69 17.79 1.86
C ASP A 267 -11.08 17.29 1.47
N TRP A 268 -12.07 17.68 2.24
CA TRP A 268 -13.45 17.25 2.05
C TRP A 268 -14.19 18.01 0.94
N ASP A 269 -13.57 19.04 0.39
CA ASP A 269 -14.04 19.70 -0.83
C ASP A 269 -13.41 19.00 -2.06
N PRO A 270 -14.20 18.36 -2.94
CA PRO A 270 -13.68 17.74 -4.15
C PRO A 270 -13.20 18.74 -5.20
N GLY A 271 -13.36 20.05 -5.00
CA GLY A 271 -12.87 21.09 -5.90
C GLY A 271 -13.39 20.99 -7.34
N GLY A 272 -14.55 20.37 -7.56
CA GLY A 272 -15.10 20.14 -8.90
C GLY A 272 -14.39 19.02 -9.69
N VAL A 273 -13.50 18.23 -9.08
CA VAL A 273 -12.83 17.11 -9.76
C VAL A 273 -13.86 16.00 -10.05
N PRO A 274 -13.99 15.57 -11.33
CA PRO A 274 -15.01 14.60 -11.73
C PRO A 274 -14.94 13.30 -10.93
N GLY A 275 -16.07 12.88 -10.37
CA GLY A 275 -16.20 11.64 -9.62
C GLY A 275 -15.52 11.62 -8.25
N ALA A 276 -14.83 12.68 -7.87
CA ALA A 276 -14.22 12.80 -6.54
C ALA A 276 -15.31 13.07 -5.47
N GLU A 277 -15.20 12.37 -4.35
CA GLU A 277 -15.96 12.69 -3.14
C GLU A 277 -15.17 13.66 -2.24
N ARG A 278 -13.85 13.63 -2.35
CA ARG A 278 -12.88 14.43 -1.61
C ARG A 278 -11.51 14.35 -2.29
N LEU A 279 -10.57 15.17 -1.87
CA LEU A 279 -9.19 15.11 -2.31
C LEU A 279 -8.29 14.66 -1.16
N VAL A 280 -7.14 14.10 -1.48
CA VAL A 280 -6.07 13.85 -0.52
C VAL A 280 -4.81 14.55 -1.01
N GLY A 281 -4.27 15.43 -0.18
CA GLY A 281 -2.95 16.03 -0.38
C GLY A 281 -1.90 15.25 0.40
N PHE A 282 -0.75 15.01 -0.20
CA PHE A 282 0.37 14.29 0.41
C PHE A 282 1.64 15.12 0.29
N ASP A 283 2.26 15.40 1.43
CA ASP A 283 3.53 16.10 1.54
C ASP A 283 4.66 15.09 1.71
N VAL A 284 5.60 15.08 0.76
CA VAL A 284 6.71 14.14 0.69
C VAL A 284 7.78 14.49 1.72
N GLU A 285 8.20 13.52 2.53
CA GLU A 285 9.34 13.65 3.46
C GLU A 285 10.60 12.96 2.92
N GLU A 286 10.46 11.74 2.36
CA GLU A 286 11.58 10.98 1.80
C GLU A 286 11.10 10.12 0.62
N ILE A 287 11.99 9.90 -0.32
CA ILE A 287 11.79 9.14 -1.55
C ILE A 287 12.89 8.11 -1.66
N VAL A 288 12.52 6.86 -1.96
CA VAL A 288 13.45 5.78 -2.32
C VAL A 288 13.07 5.25 -3.69
N HIS A 289 13.93 5.47 -4.69
CA HIS A 289 13.74 4.96 -6.05
C HIS A 289 14.68 3.79 -6.28
N ILE A 290 14.14 2.63 -6.61
CA ILE A 290 14.88 1.39 -6.86
C ILE A 290 14.60 0.94 -8.28
N ARG A 291 15.63 0.87 -9.11
CA ARG A 291 15.50 0.37 -10.48
C ARG A 291 15.47 -1.15 -10.49
N GLY A 292 14.55 -1.72 -11.27
CA GLY A 292 14.43 -3.18 -11.40
C GLY A 292 14.14 -3.91 -10.08
N ALA A 293 13.48 -3.22 -9.12
CA ALA A 293 13.15 -3.77 -7.80
C ALA A 293 12.27 -5.02 -7.87
N VAL A 294 11.40 -5.09 -8.88
CA VAL A 294 10.41 -6.15 -9.07
C VAL A 294 10.77 -6.97 -10.32
N PRO A 295 10.97 -8.29 -10.20
CA PRO A 295 11.30 -9.12 -11.36
C PRO A 295 10.12 -9.35 -12.30
N LEU A 296 8.90 -9.11 -11.83
CA LEU A 296 7.68 -9.31 -12.58
C LEU A 296 7.46 -8.18 -13.60
N ARG A 297 6.92 -8.52 -14.76
CA ARG A 297 6.53 -7.59 -15.81
C ARG A 297 5.07 -7.80 -16.17
N TRP A 298 4.38 -6.73 -16.53
CA TRP A 298 2.99 -6.78 -16.95
C TRP A 298 2.75 -5.91 -18.18
N ALA A 299 2.04 -6.49 -19.17
CA ALA A 299 1.49 -5.71 -20.26
C ALA A 299 0.21 -5.01 -19.82
N SER A 300 0.11 -3.73 -20.10
CA SER A 300 -1.09 -2.94 -19.78
C SER A 300 -2.26 -3.30 -20.70
N GLY A 301 -3.40 -3.53 -20.11
CA GLY A 301 -4.69 -3.73 -20.78
C GLY A 301 -5.65 -2.55 -20.56
N ASP A 302 -6.93 -2.86 -20.50
CA ASP A 302 -8.01 -1.86 -20.44
C ASP A 302 -8.06 -1.13 -19.09
N HIS A 303 -8.35 0.16 -19.16
CA HIS A 303 -8.73 0.94 -18.00
C HIS A 303 -10.05 0.44 -17.38
N SER A 304 -10.25 0.70 -16.12
CA SER A 304 -11.52 0.38 -15.47
C SER A 304 -12.64 1.26 -16.04
N ARG A 305 -13.77 0.64 -16.41
CA ARG A 305 -14.98 1.37 -16.83
C ARG A 305 -15.54 2.31 -15.75
N HIS A 306 -15.06 2.18 -14.53
CA HIS A 306 -15.45 3.01 -13.39
C HIS A 306 -14.55 4.24 -13.21
N ASN A 307 -13.48 4.37 -14.01
CA ASN A 307 -12.61 5.52 -13.91
C ASN A 307 -13.35 6.79 -14.35
N PRO A 308 -13.44 7.82 -13.51
CA PRO A 308 -13.92 9.11 -13.96
C PRO A 308 -12.99 9.74 -15.01
N PRO A 309 -13.49 10.65 -15.85
CA PRO A 309 -12.65 11.40 -16.75
C PRO A 309 -11.67 12.27 -15.97
N VAL A 310 -10.46 12.41 -16.50
CA VAL A 310 -9.46 13.39 -16.00
C VAL A 310 -9.66 14.66 -16.80
N ILE A 311 -9.93 15.77 -16.11
CA ILE A 311 -9.93 17.09 -16.73
C ILE A 311 -8.50 17.64 -16.74
N GLU A 312 -8.05 18.19 -17.87
CA GLU A 312 -6.84 19.00 -17.92
C GLU A 312 -6.98 20.13 -16.91
N ALA A 313 -5.98 20.31 -16.07
CA ALA A 313 -6.06 21.14 -14.88
C ALA A 313 -6.44 22.59 -15.20
N ALA A 314 -7.67 22.97 -14.89
CA ALA A 314 -7.92 24.32 -14.42
C ALA A 314 -7.30 24.43 -13.00
N ALA A 315 -6.48 25.42 -12.81
CA ALA A 315 -5.67 25.71 -11.64
C ALA A 315 -6.51 25.87 -10.35
N HIS A 316 -6.85 24.78 -9.67
CA HIS A 316 -7.40 24.81 -8.32
C HIS A 316 -6.85 23.62 -7.54
N LEU A 317 -5.52 23.60 -7.37
CA LEU A 317 -4.94 22.91 -6.23
C LEU A 317 -5.00 23.91 -5.08
N PRO A 318 -5.64 23.62 -3.95
CA PRO A 318 -5.62 24.52 -2.81
C PRO A 318 -4.17 24.77 -2.42
N ALA A 319 -3.79 26.07 -2.42
CA ALA A 319 -2.52 26.50 -1.89
C ALA A 319 -2.49 26.05 -0.41
N GLY A 320 -1.43 25.32 -0.03
CA GLY A 320 -1.24 24.90 1.35
C GLY A 320 -1.28 26.10 2.28
N GLY A 321 -2.20 26.10 3.24
CA GLY A 321 -2.18 26.95 4.41
C GLY A 321 -1.37 26.29 5.51
#